data_f3ada3fc56a318915df88100321fdf59
#
_entry.id   f3ada3fc56a318915df88100321fdf59
#
_cell.length_a   1.000
_cell.length_b   1.000
_cell.length_c   1.000
_cell.angle_alpha   90.00
_cell.angle_beta   90.00
_cell.angle_gamma   90.00
#
_symmetry.space_group_name_H-M   'P 1'
#
loop_
_entity.id
_entity.type
_entity.pdbx_description
1 polymer ?
#
loop_
_entity_poly.entity_id
_entity_poly.type
_entity_poly.pdbx_seq_one_letter_code
_entity_poly.pdbx_strand_id
1 'polypeptide(L)'
;RSQAAADLTVARVSRVARSLRSNLSIDSTDLDEAGAGLGAAMAPLEAGLLEYRPSALVDAMIVLDGAARRASHEVSEAQGEPAAKLLARAAIDELIGALDAWGRDPDQSIAYITKDESDNARLTVGPLDVSAAIGGTGIGERPAILTSATLAIGGNFDFMAAQAGMAISGVPWHGIDVGSPFDHGRQGIRYVATHLPLPGRDGPSEELLDELVELAQASGGGVLALFASRRGAMVGAQALRERT
;
A
#
# COMPACT_ATOMS: atom_id res chain seq x y z
N ARG A 1 -3.65 -15.09 -1.98
CA ARG A 1 -3.27 -13.91 -1.17
C ARG A 1 -4.37 -12.87 -1.31
N SER A 2 -5.21 -12.71 -0.30
CA SER A 2 -6.12 -11.58 -0.21
C SER A 2 -5.26 -10.34 0.03
N GLN A 3 -5.14 -9.46 -0.98
CA GLN A 3 -4.57 -8.14 -0.76
C GLN A 3 -5.67 -7.25 -0.17
N ALA A 4 -5.38 -6.59 0.94
CA ALA A 4 -6.33 -5.65 1.54
C ALA A 4 -6.57 -4.43 0.64
N ALA A 5 -5.55 -4.02 -0.14
CA ALA A 5 -5.65 -2.95 -1.12
C ALA A 5 -5.73 -3.51 -2.56
N ALA A 6 -6.43 -2.80 -3.42
CA ALA A 6 -6.62 -3.13 -4.83
C ALA A 6 -6.06 -2.04 -5.73
N ASP A 7 -5.34 -2.46 -6.78
CA ASP A 7 -4.74 -1.56 -7.75
C ASP A 7 -5.54 -1.55 -9.06
N LEU A 8 -5.72 -0.37 -9.63
CA LEU A 8 -6.31 -0.15 -10.95
C LEU A 8 -5.33 0.64 -11.84
N THR A 9 -5.04 0.08 -13.01
CA THR A 9 -4.21 0.71 -14.05
C THR A 9 -4.80 0.43 -15.43
N VAL A 10 -4.55 1.30 -16.40
CA VAL A 10 -4.91 1.04 -17.81
C VAL A 10 -4.31 -0.28 -18.30
N ALA A 11 -3.04 -0.52 -17.98
CA ALA A 11 -2.35 -1.75 -18.38
C ALA A 11 -3.01 -3.03 -17.83
N ARG A 12 -3.60 -2.96 -16.62
CA ARG A 12 -4.35 -4.08 -16.04
C ARG A 12 -5.62 -4.33 -16.82
N VAL A 13 -6.41 -3.29 -17.11
CA VAL A 13 -7.64 -3.40 -17.89
C VAL A 13 -7.36 -3.98 -19.28
N SER A 14 -6.37 -3.42 -19.98
CA SER A 14 -5.98 -3.92 -21.33
C SER A 14 -5.47 -5.37 -21.31
N ARG A 15 -4.84 -5.80 -20.20
CA ARG A 15 -4.42 -7.20 -20.06
C ARG A 15 -5.64 -8.13 -19.91
N VAL A 16 -6.63 -7.73 -19.13
CA VAL A 16 -7.90 -8.49 -19.01
C VAL A 16 -8.59 -8.56 -20.36
N ALA A 17 -8.78 -7.43 -21.03
CA ALA A 17 -9.41 -7.37 -22.37
C ALA A 17 -8.70 -8.29 -23.38
N ARG A 18 -7.36 -8.26 -23.42
CA ARG A 18 -6.57 -9.13 -24.27
C ARG A 18 -6.75 -10.61 -23.92
N SER A 19 -6.80 -10.94 -22.64
CA SER A 19 -7.02 -12.32 -22.18
C SER A 19 -8.37 -12.85 -22.63
N LEU A 20 -9.43 -12.04 -22.58
CA LEU A 20 -10.76 -12.41 -23.03
C LEU A 20 -10.78 -12.70 -24.55
N ARG A 21 -10.19 -11.81 -25.34
CA ARG A 21 -10.11 -12.00 -26.80
C ARG A 21 -9.30 -13.24 -27.19
N SER A 22 -8.11 -13.42 -26.58
CA SER A 22 -7.21 -14.48 -26.98
C SER A 22 -7.65 -15.86 -26.52
N ASN A 23 -8.28 -15.97 -25.37
CA ASN A 23 -8.63 -17.25 -24.76
C ASN A 23 -10.07 -17.71 -25.07
N LEU A 24 -11.00 -16.77 -25.26
CA LEU A 24 -12.44 -17.08 -25.40
C LEU A 24 -13.07 -16.43 -26.62
N SER A 25 -12.32 -15.66 -27.42
CA SER A 25 -12.84 -14.87 -28.56
C SER A 25 -13.97 -13.93 -28.19
N ILE A 26 -14.01 -13.46 -26.92
CA ILE A 26 -14.97 -12.48 -26.45
C ILE A 26 -14.57 -11.11 -26.94
N ASP A 27 -15.51 -10.36 -27.51
CA ASP A 27 -15.29 -8.95 -27.85
C ASP A 27 -15.15 -8.15 -26.54
N SER A 28 -14.04 -7.46 -26.42
CA SER A 28 -13.70 -6.68 -25.23
C SER A 28 -13.35 -5.23 -25.58
N THR A 29 -13.89 -4.74 -26.70
CA THR A 29 -13.70 -3.35 -27.15
C THR A 29 -14.22 -2.36 -26.10
N ASP A 30 -15.41 -2.60 -25.55
CA ASP A 30 -15.98 -1.79 -24.45
C ASP A 30 -15.04 -1.70 -23.24
N LEU A 31 -14.37 -2.79 -22.91
CA LEU A 31 -13.44 -2.84 -21.78
C LEU A 31 -12.15 -2.05 -22.07
N ASP A 32 -11.62 -2.13 -23.30
CA ASP A 32 -10.46 -1.32 -23.71
C ASP A 32 -10.81 0.17 -23.73
N GLU A 33 -11.97 0.55 -24.26
CA GLU A 33 -12.46 1.94 -24.26
C GLU A 33 -12.66 2.47 -22.84
N ALA A 34 -13.27 1.69 -21.95
CA ALA A 34 -13.44 2.04 -20.55
C ALA A 34 -12.06 2.18 -19.83
N GLY A 35 -11.11 1.32 -20.16
CA GLY A 35 -9.75 1.41 -19.68
C GLY A 35 -9.02 2.69 -20.13
N ALA A 36 -9.21 3.08 -21.39
CA ALA A 36 -8.70 4.35 -21.92
C ALA A 36 -9.34 5.56 -21.21
N GLY A 37 -10.67 5.50 -20.97
CA GLY A 37 -11.40 6.51 -20.18
C GLY A 37 -10.88 6.65 -18.76
N LEU A 38 -10.58 5.54 -18.10
CA LEU A 38 -9.92 5.55 -16.78
C LEU A 38 -8.56 6.25 -16.84
N GLY A 39 -7.75 5.93 -17.86
CA GLY A 39 -6.46 6.58 -18.07
C GLY A 39 -6.58 8.09 -18.24
N ALA A 40 -7.53 8.55 -19.08
CA ALA A 40 -7.80 9.96 -19.29
C ALA A 40 -8.25 10.68 -18.02
N ALA A 41 -9.07 10.02 -17.18
CA ALA A 41 -9.53 10.55 -15.91
C ALA A 41 -8.40 10.64 -14.86
N MET A 42 -7.44 9.72 -14.87
CA MET A 42 -6.30 9.72 -13.94
C MET A 42 -5.15 10.64 -14.37
N ALA A 43 -4.96 10.88 -15.67
CA ALA A 43 -3.82 11.62 -16.20
C ALA A 43 -3.61 13.02 -15.56
N PRO A 44 -4.67 13.86 -15.35
CA PRO A 44 -4.52 15.18 -14.75
C PRO A 44 -4.29 15.14 -13.23
N LEU A 45 -4.43 13.98 -12.57
CA LEU A 45 -4.32 13.87 -11.13
C LEU A 45 -2.85 13.82 -10.70
N GLU A 46 -2.52 14.54 -9.64
CA GLU A 46 -1.20 14.48 -9.03
C GLU A 46 -1.03 13.19 -8.21
N ALA A 47 0.22 12.75 -8.05
CA ALA A 47 0.53 11.63 -7.17
C ALA A 47 0.29 12.04 -5.70
N GLY A 48 -0.45 11.23 -4.97
CA GLY A 48 -0.79 11.50 -3.58
C GLY A 48 -2.15 10.92 -3.18
N LEU A 49 -2.56 11.25 -1.96
CA LEU A 49 -3.86 10.88 -1.42
C LEU A 49 -4.96 11.67 -2.15
N LEU A 50 -6.04 10.97 -2.53
CA LEU A 50 -7.24 11.61 -3.02
C LEU A 50 -8.13 12.02 -1.84
N GLU A 51 -8.09 13.30 -1.48
CA GLU A 51 -8.94 13.85 -0.41
C GLU A 51 -10.43 13.82 -0.76
N TYR A 52 -10.74 13.82 -2.05
CA TYR A 52 -12.08 13.64 -2.61
C TYR A 52 -11.99 12.83 -3.91
N ARG A 53 -13.10 12.25 -4.32
CA ARG A 53 -13.18 11.50 -5.59
C ARG A 53 -13.60 12.44 -6.72
N PRO A 54 -12.72 12.80 -7.68
CA PRO A 54 -13.07 13.68 -8.80
C PRO A 54 -14.19 13.07 -9.64
N SER A 55 -15.16 13.90 -10.11
CA SER A 55 -16.31 13.40 -10.86
C SER A 55 -15.91 12.64 -12.13
N ALA A 56 -14.92 13.15 -12.88
CA ALA A 56 -14.40 12.45 -14.06
C ALA A 56 -13.87 11.04 -13.74
N LEU A 57 -13.24 10.86 -12.58
CA LEU A 57 -12.76 9.54 -12.14
C LEU A 57 -13.94 8.65 -11.73
N VAL A 58 -14.93 9.21 -11.02
CA VAL A 58 -16.15 8.47 -10.64
C VAL A 58 -16.89 7.98 -11.89
N ASP A 59 -17.09 8.86 -12.88
CA ASP A 59 -17.77 8.51 -14.12
C ASP A 59 -17.01 7.41 -14.90
N ALA A 60 -15.70 7.53 -15.01
CA ALA A 60 -14.86 6.52 -15.64
C ALA A 60 -14.95 5.16 -14.93
N MET A 61 -14.99 5.16 -13.60
CA MET A 61 -15.13 3.94 -12.80
C MET A 61 -16.48 3.27 -12.98
N ILE A 62 -17.58 4.05 -13.11
CA ILE A 62 -18.91 3.51 -13.40
C ILE A 62 -18.94 2.84 -14.77
N VAL A 63 -18.36 3.48 -15.78
CA VAL A 63 -18.27 2.92 -17.14
C VAL A 63 -17.46 1.63 -17.14
N LEU A 64 -16.31 1.63 -16.47
CA LEU A 64 -15.45 0.46 -16.37
C LEU A 64 -16.11 -0.70 -15.61
N ASP A 65 -16.83 -0.42 -14.51
CA ASP A 65 -17.56 -1.43 -13.76
C ASP A 65 -18.65 -2.08 -14.63
N GLY A 66 -19.41 -1.27 -15.37
CA GLY A 66 -20.41 -1.77 -16.31
C GLY A 66 -19.80 -2.68 -17.39
N ALA A 67 -18.67 -2.27 -17.99
CA ALA A 67 -17.98 -3.07 -19.00
C ALA A 67 -17.42 -4.38 -18.41
N ALA A 68 -16.80 -4.32 -17.21
CA ALA A 68 -16.26 -5.49 -16.53
C ALA A 68 -17.36 -6.52 -16.16
N ARG A 69 -18.52 -6.07 -15.68
CA ARG A 69 -19.64 -6.97 -15.34
C ARG A 69 -20.27 -7.60 -16.56
N ARG A 70 -20.40 -6.86 -17.69
CA ARG A 70 -20.85 -7.45 -18.96
C ARG A 70 -19.86 -8.53 -19.44
N ALA A 71 -18.58 -8.22 -19.46
CA ALA A 71 -17.54 -9.19 -19.82
C ALA A 71 -17.54 -10.43 -18.89
N SER A 72 -17.76 -10.26 -17.59
CA SER A 72 -17.92 -11.37 -16.65
C SER A 72 -19.10 -12.29 -16.98
N HIS A 73 -20.21 -11.69 -17.39
CA HIS A 73 -21.38 -12.46 -17.83
C HIS A 73 -21.06 -13.28 -19.10
N GLU A 74 -20.44 -12.65 -20.09
CA GLU A 74 -20.03 -13.33 -21.33
C GLU A 74 -19.05 -14.48 -21.07
N VAL A 75 -18.07 -14.30 -20.14
CA VAL A 75 -17.17 -15.38 -19.71
C VAL A 75 -17.96 -16.55 -19.10
N SER A 76 -19.03 -16.28 -18.36
CA SER A 76 -19.83 -17.33 -17.75
C SER A 76 -20.58 -18.18 -18.79
N GLU A 77 -21.04 -17.55 -19.87
CA GLU A 77 -21.79 -18.20 -20.96
C GLU A 77 -20.88 -18.75 -22.09
N ALA A 78 -19.65 -18.29 -22.17
CA ALA A 78 -18.71 -18.70 -23.22
C ALA A 78 -18.49 -20.21 -23.24
N GLN A 79 -18.44 -20.77 -24.43
CA GLN A 79 -17.96 -22.13 -24.68
C GLN A 79 -16.46 -22.07 -24.95
N GLY A 80 -15.69 -23.01 -24.41
CA GLY A 80 -14.25 -23.02 -24.59
C GLY A 80 -13.58 -24.04 -23.68
N GLU A 81 -12.27 -24.13 -23.80
CA GLU A 81 -11.46 -25.02 -22.98
C GLU A 81 -11.58 -24.61 -21.49
N PRO A 82 -11.80 -25.56 -20.55
CA PRO A 82 -11.98 -25.28 -19.14
C PRO A 82 -10.84 -24.45 -18.52
N ALA A 83 -9.60 -24.68 -18.92
CA ALA A 83 -8.44 -23.94 -18.44
C ALA A 83 -8.44 -22.49 -18.91
N ALA A 84 -8.78 -22.24 -20.18
CA ALA A 84 -8.89 -20.88 -20.75
C ALA A 84 -10.02 -20.09 -20.05
N LYS A 85 -11.16 -20.73 -19.84
CA LYS A 85 -12.30 -20.14 -19.13
C LYS A 85 -11.96 -19.80 -17.67
N LEU A 86 -11.22 -20.68 -16.97
CA LEU A 86 -10.78 -20.44 -15.59
C LEU A 86 -9.83 -19.22 -15.50
N LEU A 87 -8.87 -19.11 -16.43
CA LEU A 87 -7.94 -17.99 -16.47
C LEU A 87 -8.65 -16.65 -16.78
N ALA A 88 -9.54 -16.65 -17.76
CA ALA A 88 -10.33 -15.47 -18.11
C ALA A 88 -11.24 -15.05 -16.93
N ARG A 89 -11.87 -16.02 -16.25
CA ARG A 89 -12.69 -15.78 -15.08
C ARG A 89 -11.87 -15.16 -13.94
N ALA A 90 -10.73 -15.73 -13.61
CA ALA A 90 -9.87 -15.22 -12.56
C ALA A 90 -9.41 -13.78 -12.85
N ALA A 91 -9.08 -13.46 -14.11
CA ALA A 91 -8.64 -12.13 -14.50
C ALA A 91 -9.76 -11.08 -14.37
N ILE A 92 -10.98 -11.41 -14.80
CA ILE A 92 -12.12 -10.49 -14.70
C ILE A 92 -12.62 -10.34 -13.26
N ASP A 93 -12.65 -11.43 -12.49
CA ASP A 93 -13.06 -11.39 -11.08
C ASP A 93 -12.08 -10.55 -10.24
N GLU A 94 -10.78 -10.60 -10.55
CA GLU A 94 -9.78 -9.74 -9.91
C GLU A 94 -9.99 -8.26 -10.25
N LEU A 95 -10.36 -7.93 -11.49
CA LEU A 95 -10.71 -6.56 -11.89
C LEU A 95 -11.97 -6.08 -11.17
N ILE A 96 -13.03 -6.89 -11.15
CA ILE A 96 -14.26 -6.57 -10.44
C ILE A 96 -14.01 -6.36 -8.94
N GLY A 97 -13.16 -7.20 -8.33
CA GLY A 97 -12.79 -7.03 -6.93
C GLY A 97 -12.12 -5.67 -6.64
N ALA A 98 -11.34 -5.14 -7.59
CA ALA A 98 -10.75 -3.81 -7.46
C ALA A 98 -11.80 -2.69 -7.64
N LEU A 99 -12.78 -2.88 -8.53
CA LEU A 99 -13.90 -1.96 -8.72
C LEU A 99 -14.84 -1.97 -7.51
N ASP A 100 -15.11 -3.13 -6.93
CA ASP A 100 -15.87 -3.26 -5.70
C ASP A 100 -15.17 -2.56 -4.52
N ALA A 101 -13.83 -2.61 -4.48
CA ALA A 101 -13.06 -1.86 -3.48
C ALA A 101 -13.24 -0.34 -3.63
N TRP A 102 -13.27 0.17 -4.86
CA TRP A 102 -13.61 1.57 -5.13
C TRP A 102 -15.06 1.91 -4.76
N GLY A 103 -16.01 1.00 -4.99
CA GLY A 103 -17.42 1.17 -4.68
C GLY A 103 -17.76 1.22 -3.19
N ARG A 104 -16.80 0.90 -2.31
CA ARG A 104 -17.00 1.00 -0.86
C ARG A 104 -17.17 2.45 -0.41
N ASP A 105 -17.75 2.60 0.78
CA ASP A 105 -17.90 3.89 1.43
C ASP A 105 -16.55 4.64 1.46
N PRO A 106 -16.49 5.86 0.89
CA PRO A 106 -15.29 6.68 0.92
C PRO A 106 -14.75 6.93 2.34
N ASP A 107 -15.64 7.03 3.33
CA ASP A 107 -15.27 7.24 4.73
C ASP A 107 -14.63 6.00 5.40
N GLN A 108 -14.73 4.84 4.75
CA GLN A 108 -14.15 3.57 5.22
C GLN A 108 -12.98 3.10 4.34
N SER A 109 -12.57 3.90 3.35
CA SER A 109 -11.50 3.54 2.42
C SER A 109 -10.62 4.73 2.11
N ILE A 110 -9.36 4.45 1.79
CA ILE A 110 -8.45 5.45 1.23
C ILE A 110 -8.20 5.12 -0.24
N ALA A 111 -8.03 6.18 -1.03
CA ALA A 111 -7.62 6.06 -2.41
C ALA A 111 -6.43 7.01 -2.66
N TYR A 112 -5.44 6.55 -3.41
CA TYR A 112 -4.30 7.39 -3.77
C TYR A 112 -3.79 7.07 -5.18
N ILE A 113 -3.22 8.08 -5.80
CA ILE A 113 -2.58 7.97 -7.12
C ILE A 113 -1.07 7.84 -6.93
N THR A 114 -0.47 6.91 -7.63
CA THR A 114 0.98 6.86 -7.86
C THR A 114 1.25 6.94 -9.35
N LYS A 115 2.41 7.49 -9.72
CA LYS A 115 2.88 7.55 -11.10
C LYS A 115 4.23 6.87 -11.22
N ASP A 116 4.44 6.13 -12.29
CA ASP A 116 5.74 5.54 -12.61
C ASP A 116 6.65 6.54 -13.35
N GLU A 117 7.86 6.13 -13.69
CA GLU A 117 8.84 6.97 -14.41
C GLU A 117 8.35 7.44 -15.80
N SER A 118 7.35 6.77 -16.37
CA SER A 118 6.72 7.10 -17.65
C SER A 118 5.40 7.87 -17.46
N ASP A 119 5.14 8.39 -16.26
CA ASP A 119 3.91 9.12 -15.86
C ASP A 119 2.62 8.28 -15.97
N ASN A 120 2.73 6.93 -16.02
CA ASN A 120 1.55 6.09 -15.99
C ASN A 120 0.95 6.09 -14.59
N ALA A 121 -0.31 6.52 -14.51
CA ALA A 121 -1.03 6.58 -13.26
C ALA A 121 -1.53 5.20 -12.80
N ARG A 122 -1.45 4.97 -11.49
CA ARG A 122 -2.04 3.83 -10.79
C ARG A 122 -2.93 4.38 -9.68
N LEU A 123 -4.18 3.96 -9.68
CA LEU A 123 -5.09 4.16 -8.56
C LEU A 123 -5.00 2.96 -7.64
N THR A 124 -4.68 3.19 -6.38
CA THR A 124 -4.74 2.17 -5.33
C THR A 124 -5.86 2.53 -4.35
N VAL A 125 -6.71 1.56 -4.04
CA VAL A 125 -7.80 1.69 -3.08
C VAL A 125 -7.65 0.64 -1.99
N GLY A 126 -7.70 1.05 -0.75
CA GLY A 126 -7.60 0.16 0.40
C GLY A 126 -8.59 0.53 1.52
N PRO A 127 -8.97 -0.42 2.38
CA PRO A 127 -9.76 -0.11 3.55
C PRO A 127 -8.94 0.67 4.56
N LEU A 128 -9.57 1.58 5.31
CA LEU A 128 -8.96 2.25 6.46
C LEU A 128 -8.72 1.28 7.61
N ASP A 129 -9.60 0.30 7.76
CA ASP A 129 -9.47 -0.76 8.76
C ASP A 129 -9.24 -2.11 8.07
N VAL A 130 -8.10 -2.72 8.32
CA VAL A 130 -7.70 -4.01 7.76
C VAL A 130 -8.08 -5.20 8.66
N SER A 131 -8.66 -4.94 9.83
CA SER A 131 -8.96 -5.97 10.84
C SER A 131 -9.86 -7.08 10.30
N ALA A 132 -10.88 -6.72 9.51
CA ALA A 132 -11.78 -7.68 8.87
C ALA A 132 -11.05 -8.57 7.84
N ALA A 133 -10.15 -7.96 7.06
CA ALA A 133 -9.36 -8.69 6.07
C ALA A 133 -8.37 -9.66 6.74
N ILE A 134 -7.72 -9.23 7.82
CA ILE A 134 -6.78 -10.06 8.59
C ILE A 134 -7.53 -11.15 9.35
N GLY A 135 -8.60 -10.81 10.06
CA GLY A 135 -9.41 -11.75 10.82
C GLY A 135 -10.03 -12.86 9.96
N GLY A 136 -10.38 -12.53 8.69
CA GLY A 136 -10.88 -13.49 7.70
C GLY A 136 -9.81 -14.41 7.09
N THR A 137 -8.51 -14.21 7.38
CA THR A 137 -7.42 -15.05 6.84
C THR A 137 -7.11 -16.31 7.63
N GLY A 138 -8.00 -16.73 8.54
CA GLY A 138 -7.87 -17.97 9.30
C GLY A 138 -7.10 -17.83 10.62
N ILE A 139 -6.93 -16.63 11.15
CA ILE A 139 -6.42 -16.43 12.53
C ILE A 139 -7.29 -17.17 13.54
N GLY A 140 -8.60 -17.33 13.28
CA GLY A 140 -9.52 -18.13 14.09
C GLY A 140 -9.37 -19.65 13.92
N GLU A 141 -8.76 -20.11 12.85
CA GLU A 141 -8.66 -21.53 12.50
C GLU A 141 -7.31 -22.15 12.88
N ARG A 142 -6.30 -21.33 13.08
CA ARG A 142 -4.92 -21.76 13.37
C ARG A 142 -4.30 -20.93 14.47
N PRO A 143 -3.43 -21.52 15.31
CA PRO A 143 -2.62 -20.75 16.25
C PRO A 143 -1.79 -19.69 15.51
N ALA A 144 -1.85 -18.44 15.96
CA ALA A 144 -1.08 -17.33 15.42
C ALA A 144 -0.26 -16.66 16.52
N ILE A 145 0.99 -16.34 16.23
CA ILE A 145 1.87 -15.58 17.11
C ILE A 145 2.28 -14.32 16.38
N LEU A 146 1.96 -13.17 16.96
CA LEU A 146 2.38 -11.85 16.47
C LEU A 146 3.51 -11.36 17.36
N THR A 147 4.61 -10.92 16.75
CA THR A 147 5.76 -10.39 17.50
C THR A 147 6.20 -9.06 16.91
N SER A 148 6.43 -8.07 17.77
CA SER A 148 7.03 -6.78 17.41
C SER A 148 7.49 -6.06 18.68
N ALA A 149 8.41 -5.14 18.54
CA ALA A 149 8.80 -4.23 19.63
C ALA A 149 7.71 -3.18 19.95
N THR A 150 6.67 -3.07 19.12
CA THR A 150 5.66 -2.01 19.21
C THR A 150 4.22 -2.54 19.24
N LEU A 151 3.99 -3.76 19.71
CA LEU A 151 2.64 -4.33 19.84
C LEU A 151 1.86 -3.73 21.01
N ALA A 152 2.54 -3.29 22.06
CA ALA A 152 1.91 -2.64 23.19
C ALA A 152 1.94 -1.11 23.04
N ILE A 153 0.83 -0.47 23.32
CA ILE A 153 0.72 0.99 23.45
C ILE A 153 0.35 1.29 24.91
N GLY A 154 1.26 1.96 25.64
CA GLY A 154 1.06 2.21 27.07
C GLY A 154 0.92 0.94 27.92
N GLY A 155 1.55 -0.16 27.52
CA GLY A 155 1.45 -1.47 28.19
C GLY A 155 0.19 -2.27 27.86
N ASN A 156 -0.65 -1.78 26.92
CA ASN A 156 -1.89 -2.44 26.51
C ASN A 156 -1.78 -2.97 25.08
N PHE A 157 -2.23 -4.20 24.85
CA PHE A 157 -2.22 -4.90 23.54
C PHE A 157 -3.56 -4.84 22.80
N ASP A 158 -4.64 -4.32 23.43
CA ASP A 158 -6.01 -4.37 22.88
C ASP A 158 -6.11 -3.73 21.49
N PHE A 159 -5.43 -2.59 21.29
CA PHE A 159 -5.43 -1.90 20.02
C PHE A 159 -4.85 -2.79 18.90
N MET A 160 -3.70 -3.41 19.15
CA MET A 160 -3.06 -4.28 18.14
C MET A 160 -3.82 -5.58 17.92
N ALA A 161 -4.44 -6.13 18.96
CA ALA A 161 -5.32 -7.28 18.85
C ALA A 161 -6.56 -6.97 18.00
N ALA A 162 -7.17 -5.79 18.18
CA ALA A 162 -8.28 -5.33 17.35
C ALA A 162 -7.84 -5.15 15.88
N GLN A 163 -6.72 -4.48 15.62
CA GLN A 163 -6.18 -4.29 14.26
C GLN A 163 -5.80 -5.61 13.58
N ALA A 164 -5.39 -6.60 14.34
CA ALA A 164 -5.14 -7.95 13.85
C ALA A 164 -6.43 -8.79 13.63
N GLY A 165 -7.60 -8.21 13.84
CA GLY A 165 -8.89 -8.86 13.61
C GLY A 165 -9.28 -9.90 14.66
N MET A 166 -8.61 -9.94 15.81
CA MET A 166 -8.90 -10.91 16.88
C MET A 166 -10.27 -10.70 17.49
N ALA A 167 -10.73 -9.43 17.59
CA ALA A 167 -12.08 -9.12 18.06
C ALA A 167 -13.18 -9.63 17.11
N ILE A 168 -12.90 -9.61 15.80
CA ILE A 168 -13.84 -10.06 14.76
C ILE A 168 -13.89 -11.60 14.69
N SER A 169 -12.71 -12.24 14.80
CA SER A 169 -12.61 -13.70 14.76
C SER A 169 -13.15 -14.39 16.03
N GLY A 170 -13.39 -13.62 17.11
CA GLY A 170 -13.83 -14.16 18.40
C GLY A 170 -12.82 -15.07 19.08
N VAL A 171 -11.57 -15.07 18.64
CA VAL A 171 -10.50 -15.93 19.16
C VAL A 171 -9.97 -15.33 20.46
N PRO A 172 -9.86 -16.10 21.55
CA PRO A 172 -9.16 -15.66 22.73
C PRO A 172 -7.68 -15.43 22.40
N TRP A 173 -7.15 -14.30 22.85
CA TRP A 173 -5.75 -13.95 22.65
C TRP A 173 -5.11 -13.56 23.99
N HIS A 174 -3.79 -13.59 24.03
CA HIS A 174 -3.01 -13.24 25.20
C HIS A 174 -1.80 -12.41 24.79
N GLY A 175 -1.60 -11.24 25.43
CA GLY A 175 -0.45 -10.38 25.22
C GLY A 175 0.62 -10.62 26.26
N ILE A 176 1.89 -10.73 25.83
CA ILE A 176 3.04 -10.89 26.73
C ILE A 176 4.09 -9.84 26.38
N ASP A 177 4.47 -9.04 27.36
CA ASP A 177 5.65 -8.20 27.28
C ASP A 177 6.83 -8.98 27.90
N VAL A 178 7.80 -9.31 27.06
CA VAL A 178 9.01 -10.04 27.48
C VAL A 178 10.10 -9.11 27.98
N GLY A 179 9.83 -7.79 28.02
CA GLY A 179 10.80 -6.78 28.42
C GLY A 179 11.91 -6.57 27.40
N SER A 180 12.92 -5.79 27.80
CA SER A 180 14.13 -5.53 27.01
C SER A 180 15.34 -6.20 27.64
N PRO A 181 16.20 -6.87 26.85
CA PRO A 181 17.50 -7.37 27.34
C PRO A 181 18.51 -6.23 27.57
N PHE A 182 18.19 -5.01 27.12
CA PHE A 182 19.08 -3.85 27.23
C PHE A 182 18.71 -2.99 28.44
N ASP A 183 19.71 -2.65 29.24
CA ASP A 183 19.61 -1.65 30.31
C ASP A 183 19.91 -0.26 29.73
N HIS A 184 18.89 0.33 29.08
CA HIS A 184 19.03 1.63 28.40
C HIS A 184 19.45 2.75 29.37
N GLY A 185 19.11 2.67 30.64
CA GLY A 185 19.49 3.65 31.65
C GLY A 185 21.00 3.68 31.92
N ARG A 186 21.67 2.54 31.76
CA ARG A 186 23.12 2.40 31.99
C ARG A 186 23.94 2.34 30.70
N GLN A 187 23.33 1.84 29.62
CA GLN A 187 24.01 1.57 28.35
C GLN A 187 23.75 2.64 27.31
N GLY A 188 22.76 3.53 27.52
CA GLY A 188 22.36 4.54 26.56
C GLY A 188 22.72 5.96 26.99
N ILE A 189 23.13 6.78 26.01
CA ILE A 189 23.28 8.22 26.18
C ILE A 189 22.29 8.88 25.22
N ARG A 190 21.44 9.76 25.76
CA ARG A 190 20.55 10.58 24.93
C ARG A 190 21.23 11.92 24.66
N TYR A 191 21.63 12.12 23.40
CA TYR A 191 22.15 13.39 22.92
C TYR A 191 21.06 14.14 22.13
N VAL A 192 20.93 15.45 22.36
CA VAL A 192 19.98 16.32 21.64
C VAL A 192 20.76 17.54 21.17
N ALA A 193 20.95 17.65 19.87
CA ALA A 193 21.69 18.74 19.22
C ALA A 193 20.83 20.03 19.12
N THR A 194 20.58 20.69 20.26
CA THR A 194 19.73 21.88 20.35
C THR A 194 20.34 23.13 19.71
N HIS A 195 21.61 23.11 19.40
CA HIS A 195 22.36 24.19 18.76
C HIS A 195 22.19 24.21 17.23
N LEU A 196 21.70 23.10 16.65
CA LEU A 196 21.49 23.02 15.22
C LEU A 196 20.26 23.84 14.76
N PRO A 197 20.27 24.38 13.52
CA PRO A 197 19.11 25.03 12.96
C PRO A 197 17.94 24.05 12.84
N LEU A 198 16.70 24.60 12.90
CA LEU A 198 15.50 23.79 12.72
C LEU A 198 15.47 23.20 11.30
N PRO A 199 14.98 21.95 11.15
CA PRO A 199 14.87 21.32 9.84
C PRO A 199 14.04 22.14 8.87
N GLY A 200 14.61 22.44 7.69
CA GLY A 200 13.94 23.16 6.61
C GLY A 200 13.35 22.21 5.56
N ARG A 201 12.67 22.80 4.55
CA ARG A 201 12.13 22.05 3.41
C ARG A 201 13.20 21.64 2.41
N ASP A 202 14.35 22.27 2.44
CA ASP A 202 15.43 22.09 1.46
C ASP A 202 16.34 20.87 1.75
N GLY A 203 16.07 20.17 2.83
CA GLY A 203 16.85 19.01 3.28
C GLY A 203 17.72 19.28 4.50
N PRO A 204 18.65 18.38 4.82
CA PRO A 204 19.60 18.55 5.92
C PRO A 204 20.50 19.76 5.70
N SER A 205 20.72 20.56 6.75
CA SER A 205 21.69 21.67 6.69
C SER A 205 23.14 21.14 6.74
N GLU A 206 24.10 21.96 6.33
CA GLU A 206 25.53 21.58 6.39
C GLU A 206 25.99 21.30 7.82
N GLU A 207 25.50 22.10 8.77
CA GLU A 207 25.84 21.91 10.19
C GLU A 207 25.31 20.56 10.72
N LEU A 208 24.14 20.12 10.26
CA LEU A 208 23.59 18.81 10.62
C LEU A 208 24.41 17.68 9.98
N LEU A 209 24.89 17.88 8.75
CA LEU A 209 25.73 16.89 8.07
C LEU A 209 27.10 16.76 8.73
N ASP A 210 27.69 17.89 9.15
CA ASP A 210 28.97 17.90 9.89
C ASP A 210 28.82 17.20 11.24
N GLU A 211 27.77 17.50 12.00
CA GLU A 211 27.46 16.84 13.28
C GLU A 211 27.26 15.32 13.10
N LEU A 212 26.56 14.91 12.02
CA LEU A 212 26.38 13.49 11.70
C LEU A 212 27.71 12.79 11.43
N VAL A 213 28.62 13.45 10.73
CA VAL A 213 29.96 12.94 10.44
C VAL A 213 30.76 12.79 11.73
N GLU A 214 30.79 13.81 12.62
CA GLU A 214 31.45 13.76 13.91
C GLU A 214 30.92 12.62 14.78
N LEU A 215 29.62 12.45 14.87
CA LEU A 215 29.00 11.36 15.62
C LEU A 215 29.35 9.98 15.04
N ALA A 216 29.41 9.87 13.72
CA ALA A 216 29.80 8.64 13.05
C ALA A 216 31.25 8.27 13.33
N GLN A 217 32.14 9.25 13.30
CA GLN A 217 33.56 9.06 13.64
C GLN A 217 33.76 8.72 15.13
N ALA A 218 33.09 9.44 16.03
CA ALA A 218 33.13 9.20 17.45
C ALA A 218 32.64 7.82 17.87
N SER A 219 31.64 7.28 17.14
CA SER A 219 31.11 5.93 17.39
C SER A 219 31.86 4.81 16.66
N GLY A 220 32.90 5.12 15.94
CA GLY A 220 33.65 4.13 15.14
C GLY A 220 32.86 3.57 13.96
N GLY A 221 31.92 4.33 13.42
CA GLY A 221 31.16 4.00 12.23
C GLY A 221 29.86 3.18 12.49
N GLY A 222 29.59 2.78 13.72
CA GLY A 222 28.37 2.01 14.08
C GLY A 222 27.11 2.88 14.19
N VAL A 223 26.74 3.63 13.13
CA VAL A 223 25.62 4.58 13.15
C VAL A 223 24.48 4.14 12.26
N LEU A 224 23.24 4.22 12.79
CA LEU A 224 22.00 4.15 12.01
C LEU A 224 21.36 5.53 11.98
N ALA A 225 21.51 6.25 10.87
CA ALA A 225 20.94 7.58 10.68
C ALA A 225 19.54 7.50 10.04
N LEU A 226 18.51 7.94 10.76
CA LEU A 226 17.12 7.97 10.29
C LEU A 226 16.74 9.39 9.85
N PHE A 227 16.15 9.51 8.68
CA PHE A 227 15.74 10.78 8.09
C PHE A 227 14.22 10.78 7.81
N ALA A 228 13.60 11.95 7.89
CA ALA A 228 12.18 12.12 7.57
C ALA A 228 11.87 12.00 6.06
N SER A 229 12.88 12.01 5.18
CA SER A 229 12.71 11.89 3.74
C SER A 229 13.81 11.04 3.08
N ARG A 230 13.45 10.40 1.95
CA ARG A 230 14.42 9.66 1.13
C ARG A 230 15.56 10.57 0.63
N ARG A 231 15.22 11.82 0.23
CA ARG A 231 16.20 12.81 -0.21
C ARG A 231 17.20 13.12 0.90
N GLY A 232 16.71 13.37 2.12
CA GLY A 232 17.58 13.60 3.28
C GLY A 232 18.51 12.42 3.57
N ALA A 233 17.99 11.20 3.50
CA ALA A 233 18.82 10.00 3.68
C ALA A 233 19.91 9.85 2.61
N MET A 234 19.62 10.18 1.35
CA MET A 234 20.61 10.15 0.26
C MET A 234 21.72 11.21 0.47
N VAL A 235 21.35 12.43 0.83
CA VAL A 235 22.29 13.52 1.11
C VAL A 235 23.18 13.17 2.31
N GLY A 236 22.59 12.67 3.40
CA GLY A 236 23.35 12.22 4.57
C GLY A 236 24.31 11.07 4.27
N ALA A 237 23.86 10.09 3.48
CA ALA A 237 24.72 8.98 3.07
C ALA A 237 25.90 9.45 2.17
N GLN A 238 25.65 10.45 1.32
CA GLN A 238 26.72 11.03 0.50
C GLN A 238 27.72 11.79 1.37
N ALA A 239 27.26 12.65 2.28
CA ALA A 239 28.13 13.40 3.18
C ALA A 239 29.04 12.45 4.02
N LEU A 240 28.46 11.36 4.54
CA LEU A 240 29.27 10.35 5.26
C LEU A 240 30.35 9.73 4.37
N ARG A 241 30.06 9.38 3.11
CA ARG A 241 31.05 8.78 2.20
C ARG A 241 32.18 9.74 1.82
N GLU A 242 31.88 11.03 1.73
CA GLU A 242 32.83 12.05 1.29
C GLU A 242 33.71 12.59 2.43
N ARG A 243 33.20 12.53 3.68
CA ARG A 243 33.82 13.18 4.84
C ARG A 243 34.38 12.20 5.88
N THR A 244 34.13 10.88 5.75
CA THR A 244 34.70 9.81 6.60
C THR A 244 35.65 8.92 5.82
#